data_a46f48a8cdf6930b6b7d3bc8bd532a8b
#
_entry.id   a46f48a8cdf6930b6b7d3bc8bd532a8b
#
_cell.length_a   1.000
_cell.length_b   1.000
_cell.length_c   1.000
_cell.angle_alpha   90.00
_cell.angle_beta   90.00
_cell.angle_gamma   90.00
#
_symmetry.space_group_name_H-M   'P 1'
#
loop_
_entity.id
_entity.type
_entity.pdbx_description
1 polymer ?
#
loop_
_entity_poly.entity_id
_entity_poly.type
_entity_poly.pdbx_seq_one_letter_code
_entity_poly.pdbx_strand_id
1 'polypeptide(L)'
;MINTHDDLQDRMAIDSKKTIRDIINNITFQHNKLKKEGALIGLSGGIDSAVVTDLSAKALGNKKIKVLLLPDSESNRIHLRDARDFARQLKIKWEIIDITPLLKNFNIKKYGFFSSFPLLNKLKGFLYKKAHNYYQKTSGETPFVSQLKGLEEKPYHDYIRKGRAILHLKHRLRMILLYYYAEQENRMVIGCTNKTEKQIGLFVKYGCDHLADLMPIIGLYKTQIYQLASHLEIPTRIIQKQPSPDLLPGLDDETMLGISYEEIDLVLMARKNNLSPEKISKITGIKIDTVNSIIVLTNAAKSINVN
;
A
#
# COMPACT_ATOMS: atom_id res chain seq x y z
N MET A 1 -31.46 -0.55 -5.27
CA MET A 1 -30.84 -1.90 -5.41
C MET A 1 -29.79 -1.81 -6.52
N ILE A 2 -28.71 -2.59 -6.46
CA ILE A 2 -27.71 -2.63 -7.53
C ILE A 2 -28.14 -3.68 -8.54
N ASN A 3 -28.42 -3.26 -9.75
CA ASN A 3 -28.89 -4.13 -10.83
C ASN A 3 -28.02 -4.06 -12.07
N THR A 4 -27.20 -3.01 -12.21
CA THR A 4 -26.36 -2.76 -13.38
C THR A 4 -24.92 -2.46 -12.97
N HIS A 5 -24.02 -2.46 -13.96
CA HIS A 5 -22.64 -2.01 -13.79
C HIS A 5 -22.59 -0.52 -13.41
N ASP A 6 -23.44 0.28 -14.03
CA ASP A 6 -23.50 1.72 -13.79
C ASP A 6 -23.94 2.04 -12.34
N ASP A 7 -24.89 1.26 -11.78
CA ASP A 7 -25.25 1.39 -10.36
C ASP A 7 -24.05 1.16 -9.41
N LEU A 8 -23.12 0.28 -9.79
CA LEU A 8 -21.90 0.03 -9.01
C LEU A 8 -20.89 1.16 -9.19
N GLN A 9 -20.70 1.65 -10.43
CA GLN A 9 -19.82 2.76 -10.72
C GLN A 9 -20.27 4.04 -10.00
N ASP A 10 -21.57 4.33 -10.00
CA ASP A 10 -22.13 5.46 -9.26
C ASP A 10 -21.83 5.38 -7.76
N ARG A 11 -21.88 4.17 -7.18
CA ARG A 11 -21.51 3.95 -5.77
C ARG A 11 -20.03 4.03 -5.49
N MET A 12 -19.18 3.83 -6.51
CA MET A 12 -17.75 4.03 -6.41
C MET A 12 -17.35 5.50 -6.52
N ALA A 13 -18.19 6.31 -7.16
CA ALA A 13 -17.98 7.77 -7.22
C ALA A 13 -18.11 8.39 -5.82
N ILE A 14 -17.25 9.36 -5.54
CA ILE A 14 -17.27 10.12 -4.28
C ILE A 14 -17.41 11.61 -4.56
N ASP A 15 -18.06 12.32 -3.67
CA ASP A 15 -17.93 13.78 -3.59
C ASP A 15 -16.54 14.10 -3.04
N SER A 16 -15.58 14.34 -3.94
CA SER A 16 -14.20 14.60 -3.57
C SER A 16 -14.05 15.81 -2.67
N LYS A 17 -14.83 16.89 -2.88
CA LYS A 17 -14.77 18.11 -2.06
C LYS A 17 -15.22 17.84 -0.63
N LYS A 18 -16.34 17.13 -0.48
CA LYS A 18 -16.86 16.72 0.84
C LYS A 18 -15.90 15.78 1.51
N THR A 19 -15.43 14.74 0.82
CA THR A 19 -14.50 13.74 1.35
C THR A 19 -13.20 14.36 1.83
N ILE A 20 -12.60 15.27 1.05
CA ILE A 20 -11.39 16.02 1.44
C ILE A 20 -11.63 16.80 2.72
N ARG A 21 -12.75 17.56 2.80
CA ARG A 21 -13.09 18.34 4.00
C ARG A 21 -13.27 17.45 5.23
N ASP A 22 -13.95 16.33 5.10
CA ASP A 22 -14.19 15.40 6.19
C ASP A 22 -12.89 14.78 6.70
N ILE A 23 -11.96 14.42 5.79
CA ILE A 23 -10.64 13.91 6.16
C ILE A 23 -9.79 14.99 6.85
N ILE A 24 -9.77 16.22 6.33
CA ILE A 24 -9.07 17.36 6.94
C ILE A 24 -9.57 17.59 8.36
N ASN A 25 -10.89 17.61 8.57
CA ASN A 25 -11.49 17.78 9.88
C ASN A 25 -11.10 16.65 10.83
N ASN A 26 -11.08 15.39 10.35
CA ASN A 26 -10.67 14.25 11.16
C ASN A 26 -9.19 14.33 11.56
N ILE A 27 -8.30 14.68 10.63
CA ILE A 27 -6.86 14.87 10.93
C ILE A 27 -6.68 15.95 12.00
N THR A 28 -7.35 17.11 11.85
CA THR A 28 -7.29 18.21 12.79
C THR A 28 -7.83 17.80 14.17
N PHE A 29 -8.95 17.10 14.21
CA PHE A 29 -9.55 16.59 15.45
C PHE A 29 -8.60 15.65 16.19
N GLN A 30 -8.05 14.64 15.50
CA GLN A 30 -7.15 13.66 16.11
C GLN A 30 -5.84 14.32 16.58
N HIS A 31 -5.26 15.23 15.79
CA HIS A 31 -4.08 15.99 16.17
C HIS A 31 -4.30 16.73 17.50
N ASN A 32 -5.42 17.44 17.63
CA ASN A 32 -5.75 18.20 18.83
C ASN A 32 -6.04 17.26 20.03
N LYS A 33 -6.75 16.15 19.79
CA LYS A 33 -7.04 15.14 20.81
C LYS A 33 -5.77 14.50 21.38
N LEU A 34 -4.79 14.19 20.52
CA LEU A 34 -3.52 13.58 20.91
C LEU A 34 -2.51 14.60 21.47
N LYS A 35 -2.82 15.91 21.43
CA LYS A 35 -1.97 17.00 21.91
C LYS A 35 -0.55 16.96 21.33
N LYS A 36 -0.43 16.66 20.03
CA LYS A 36 0.84 16.60 19.33
C LYS A 36 1.22 17.93 18.72
N GLU A 37 2.51 18.18 18.53
CA GLU A 37 3.01 19.40 17.89
C GLU A 37 2.91 19.41 16.38
N GLY A 38 2.79 18.21 15.78
CA GLY A 38 2.66 18.04 14.33
C GLY A 38 2.41 16.59 13.95
N ALA A 39 2.62 16.28 12.69
CA ALA A 39 2.48 14.93 12.15
C ALA A 39 3.76 14.48 11.43
N LEU A 40 3.99 13.17 11.44
CA LEU A 40 5.07 12.48 10.75
C LEU A 40 4.47 11.42 9.81
N ILE A 41 4.94 11.39 8.56
CA ILE A 41 4.42 10.50 7.52
C ILE A 41 5.60 9.83 6.81
N GLY A 42 5.49 8.53 6.54
CA GLY A 42 6.39 7.84 5.62
C GLY A 42 5.99 8.14 4.18
N LEU A 43 6.79 8.94 3.46
CA LEU A 43 6.49 9.31 2.07
C LEU A 43 7.26 8.39 1.12
N SER A 44 6.54 7.44 0.50
CA SER A 44 7.12 6.44 -0.40
C SER A 44 7.28 6.92 -1.84
N GLY A 45 6.58 8.00 -2.24
CA GLY A 45 6.45 8.43 -3.62
C GLY A 45 5.35 7.72 -4.40
N GLY A 46 4.54 6.88 -3.73
CA GLY A 46 3.28 6.33 -4.23
C GLY A 46 2.09 7.26 -3.97
N ILE A 47 0.97 7.01 -4.68
CA ILE A 47 -0.22 7.86 -4.68
C ILE A 47 -0.85 8.02 -3.28
N ASP A 48 -0.96 6.93 -2.50
CA ASP A 48 -1.59 6.95 -1.17
C ASP A 48 -0.82 7.88 -0.22
N SER A 49 0.50 7.72 -0.14
CA SER A 49 1.34 8.56 0.71
C SER A 49 1.35 10.02 0.25
N ALA A 50 1.24 10.29 -1.05
CA ALA A 50 1.14 11.65 -1.58
C ALA A 50 -0.19 12.29 -1.18
N VAL A 51 -1.32 11.59 -1.36
CA VAL A 51 -2.66 12.07 -0.98
C VAL A 51 -2.72 12.34 0.53
N VAL A 52 -2.24 11.42 1.37
CA VAL A 52 -2.20 11.60 2.83
C VAL A 52 -1.34 12.79 3.23
N THR A 53 -0.18 12.96 2.59
CA THR A 53 0.73 14.07 2.89
C THR A 53 0.09 15.42 2.54
N ASP A 54 -0.55 15.55 1.38
CA ASP A 54 -1.22 16.79 0.97
C ASP A 54 -2.41 17.12 1.87
N LEU A 55 -3.25 16.13 2.18
CA LEU A 55 -4.39 16.30 3.10
C LEU A 55 -3.92 16.71 4.50
N SER A 56 -2.83 16.14 4.99
CA SER A 56 -2.24 16.49 6.29
C SER A 56 -1.67 17.92 6.30
N ALA A 57 -1.04 18.34 5.20
CA ALA A 57 -0.55 19.70 5.03
C ALA A 57 -1.70 20.72 5.00
N LYS A 58 -2.80 20.38 4.33
CA LYS A 58 -4.01 21.22 4.30
C LYS A 58 -4.69 21.29 5.69
N ALA A 59 -4.64 20.21 6.47
CA ALA A 59 -5.26 20.14 7.80
C ALA A 59 -4.47 20.91 8.87
N LEU A 60 -3.16 20.79 8.89
CA LEU A 60 -2.31 21.26 10.00
C LEU A 60 -1.37 22.41 9.62
N GLY A 61 -1.24 22.67 8.32
CA GLY A 61 -0.23 23.59 7.79
C GLY A 61 1.13 22.91 7.57
N ASN A 62 1.83 23.31 6.51
CA ASN A 62 3.06 22.67 6.02
C ASN A 62 4.17 22.59 7.08
N LYS A 63 4.27 23.61 7.97
CA LYS A 63 5.29 23.67 9.02
C LYS A 63 5.14 22.59 10.09
N LYS A 64 3.90 22.11 10.31
CA LYS A 64 3.61 21.04 11.28
C LYS A 64 3.80 19.64 10.69
N ILE A 65 4.04 19.52 9.39
CA ILE A 65 4.27 18.23 8.74
C ILE A 65 5.77 17.98 8.55
N LYS A 66 6.19 16.77 8.90
CA LYS A 66 7.49 16.21 8.52
C LYS A 66 7.26 14.90 7.79
N VAL A 67 8.04 14.62 6.76
CA VAL A 67 8.02 13.34 6.08
C VAL A 67 9.37 12.65 6.17
N LEU A 68 9.36 11.34 6.37
CA LEU A 68 10.54 10.50 6.26
C LEU A 68 10.48 9.70 4.96
N LEU A 69 11.59 9.74 4.23
CA LEU A 69 11.85 8.91 3.06
C LEU A 69 12.78 7.80 3.53
N LEU A 70 12.31 6.55 3.54
CA LEU A 70 12.97 5.41 4.17
C LEU A 70 13.38 4.36 3.12
N PRO A 71 14.30 4.70 2.17
CA PRO A 71 14.75 3.77 1.15
C PRO A 71 15.62 2.66 1.73
N ASP A 72 15.71 1.56 0.98
CA ASP A 72 16.76 0.55 1.11
C ASP A 72 17.50 0.37 -0.22
N SER A 73 18.51 -0.51 -0.25
CA SER A 73 19.36 -0.75 -1.44
C SER A 73 18.60 -1.28 -2.67
N GLU A 74 17.36 -1.76 -2.48
CA GLU A 74 16.51 -2.28 -3.55
C GLU A 74 15.41 -1.29 -3.96
N SER A 75 15.22 -0.21 -3.20
CA SER A 75 14.21 0.82 -3.48
C SER A 75 14.43 1.50 -4.83
N ASN A 76 13.31 1.78 -5.50
CA ASN A 76 13.33 2.45 -6.80
C ASN A 76 13.72 3.92 -6.65
N ARG A 77 14.82 4.32 -7.29
CA ARG A 77 15.32 5.70 -7.26
C ARG A 77 14.31 6.73 -7.80
N ILE A 78 13.41 6.30 -8.70
CA ILE A 78 12.35 7.17 -9.23
C ILE A 78 11.35 7.50 -8.12
N HIS A 79 10.95 6.52 -7.30
CA HIS A 79 10.04 6.73 -6.17
C HIS A 79 10.65 7.70 -5.15
N LEU A 80 11.92 7.51 -4.81
CA LEU A 80 12.64 8.39 -3.89
C LEU A 80 12.72 9.84 -4.42
N ARG A 81 13.01 9.99 -5.71
CA ARG A 81 13.04 11.31 -6.36
C ARG A 81 11.66 11.96 -6.32
N ASP A 82 10.60 11.24 -6.72
CA ASP A 82 9.24 11.76 -6.75
C ASP A 82 8.75 12.17 -5.35
N ALA A 83 9.07 11.37 -4.32
CA ALA A 83 8.76 11.68 -2.93
C ALA A 83 9.45 12.98 -2.48
N ARG A 84 10.75 13.10 -2.72
CA ARG A 84 11.52 14.30 -2.38
C ARG A 84 10.99 15.55 -3.10
N ASP A 85 10.73 15.44 -4.41
CA ASP A 85 10.28 16.56 -5.22
C ASP A 85 8.87 17.00 -4.81
N PHE A 86 8.01 16.05 -4.44
CA PHE A 86 6.68 16.35 -3.91
C PHE A 86 6.73 17.03 -2.53
N ALA A 87 7.60 16.57 -1.62
CA ALA A 87 7.79 17.23 -0.34
C ALA A 87 8.30 18.69 -0.50
N ARG A 88 9.21 18.93 -1.48
CA ARG A 88 9.68 20.28 -1.84
C ARG A 88 8.55 21.14 -2.41
N GLN A 89 7.74 20.60 -3.31
CA GLN A 89 6.57 21.30 -3.89
C GLN A 89 5.61 21.78 -2.79
N LEU A 90 5.34 20.92 -1.80
CA LEU A 90 4.51 21.25 -0.65
C LEU A 90 5.24 22.10 0.41
N LYS A 91 6.52 22.41 0.24
CA LYS A 91 7.35 23.14 1.24
C LYS A 91 7.32 22.50 2.63
N ILE A 92 7.33 21.17 2.68
CA ILE A 92 7.30 20.35 3.89
C ILE A 92 8.73 19.95 4.27
N LYS A 93 9.02 19.87 5.58
CA LYS A 93 10.29 19.33 6.10
C LYS A 93 10.38 17.84 5.74
N TRP A 94 11.50 17.43 5.18
CA TRP A 94 11.75 16.03 4.82
C TRP A 94 13.14 15.58 5.22
N GLU A 95 13.29 14.29 5.44
CA GLU A 95 14.56 13.65 5.78
C GLU A 95 14.66 12.29 5.08
N ILE A 96 15.84 11.93 4.59
CA ILE A 96 16.12 10.62 4.01
C ILE A 96 16.92 9.81 5.01
N ILE A 97 16.43 8.61 5.34
CA ILE A 97 17.10 7.66 6.22
C ILE A 97 17.19 6.33 5.49
N ASP A 98 18.39 5.99 5.03
CA ASP A 98 18.64 4.68 4.39
C ASP A 98 18.61 3.58 5.45
N ILE A 99 17.67 2.64 5.30
CA ILE A 99 17.52 1.50 6.22
C ILE A 99 18.46 0.34 5.87
N THR A 100 19.25 0.43 4.80
CA THR A 100 20.18 -0.63 4.37
C THR A 100 21.19 -1.03 5.45
N PRO A 101 21.82 -0.10 6.20
CA PRO A 101 22.73 -0.47 7.28
C PRO A 101 22.05 -1.28 8.38
N LEU A 102 20.82 -0.92 8.74
CA LEU A 102 20.05 -1.66 9.75
C LEU A 102 19.77 -3.09 9.27
N LEU A 103 19.33 -3.24 8.02
CA LEU A 103 19.07 -4.56 7.43
C LEU A 103 20.33 -5.44 7.40
N LYS A 104 21.51 -4.87 7.14
CA LYS A 104 22.77 -5.60 7.15
C LYS A 104 23.13 -6.17 8.53
N ASN A 105 22.82 -5.43 9.60
CA ASN A 105 23.12 -5.84 10.97
C ASN A 105 22.28 -7.01 11.48
N PHE A 106 21.14 -7.31 10.83
CA PHE A 106 20.33 -8.49 11.19
C PHE A 106 20.94 -9.83 10.73
N ASN A 107 22.15 -9.86 10.16
CA ASN A 107 22.82 -11.08 9.70
C ASN A 107 21.93 -11.97 8.83
N ILE A 108 20.99 -11.36 8.09
CA ILE A 108 20.08 -12.07 7.21
C ILE A 108 20.93 -12.72 6.14
N LYS A 109 21.08 -14.05 6.22
CA LYS A 109 21.72 -14.80 5.14
C LYS A 109 21.02 -14.44 3.86
N LYS A 110 21.73 -13.78 2.95
CA LYS A 110 21.21 -13.31 1.69
C LYS A 110 20.68 -14.50 0.90
N TYR A 111 19.37 -14.65 0.86
CA TYR A 111 18.74 -15.62 -0.01
C TYR A 111 18.78 -15.09 -1.44
N GLY A 112 19.75 -15.60 -2.20
CA GLY A 112 19.92 -15.31 -3.61
C GLY A 112 21.28 -14.68 -3.92
N PHE A 113 21.95 -15.24 -4.90
CA PHE A 113 23.24 -14.83 -5.46
C PHE A 113 23.28 -13.36 -5.91
N PHE A 114 22.10 -12.73 -6.06
CA PHE A 114 21.93 -11.40 -6.66
C PHE A 114 21.85 -10.24 -5.67
N SER A 115 21.83 -10.46 -4.36
CA SER A 115 21.60 -9.40 -3.37
C SER A 115 22.76 -8.41 -3.18
N SER A 116 23.89 -8.59 -3.86
CA SER A 116 25.14 -7.84 -3.59
C SER A 116 25.47 -6.75 -4.62
N PHE A 117 24.76 -6.67 -5.75
CA PHE A 117 25.11 -5.74 -6.84
C PHE A 117 23.94 -4.81 -7.18
N PRO A 118 24.00 -3.50 -6.78
CA PRO A 118 22.96 -2.51 -7.10
C PRO A 118 22.75 -2.31 -8.61
N LEU A 119 23.80 -2.53 -9.41
CA LEU A 119 23.77 -2.33 -10.87
C LEU A 119 22.83 -3.31 -11.59
N LEU A 120 22.43 -4.40 -10.93
CA LEU A 120 21.61 -5.48 -11.50
C LEU A 120 20.13 -5.41 -11.15
N ASN A 121 19.60 -4.27 -10.64
CA ASN A 121 18.19 -4.18 -10.24
C ASN A 121 17.21 -4.45 -11.40
N LYS A 122 17.54 -4.05 -12.63
CA LYS A 122 16.72 -4.38 -13.81
C LYS A 122 16.69 -5.89 -14.09
N LEU A 123 17.87 -6.55 -13.98
CA LEU A 123 17.97 -7.99 -14.17
C LEU A 123 17.26 -8.75 -13.04
N LYS A 124 17.37 -8.27 -11.79
CA LYS A 124 16.62 -8.81 -10.66
C LYS A 124 15.11 -8.72 -10.89
N GLY A 125 14.61 -7.57 -11.32
CA GLY A 125 13.20 -7.37 -11.63
C GLY A 125 12.70 -8.35 -12.70
N PHE A 126 13.46 -8.53 -13.76
CA PHE A 126 13.15 -9.51 -14.79
C PHE A 126 13.10 -10.94 -14.23
N LEU A 127 14.07 -11.33 -13.41
CA LEU A 127 14.14 -12.66 -12.81
C LEU A 127 13.01 -12.88 -11.80
N TYR A 128 12.68 -11.90 -10.97
CA TYR A 128 11.54 -11.97 -10.05
C TYR A 128 10.22 -12.12 -10.80
N LYS A 129 10.02 -11.34 -11.87
CA LYS A 129 8.81 -11.46 -12.71
C LYS A 129 8.72 -12.83 -13.37
N LYS A 130 9.84 -13.37 -13.88
CA LYS A 130 9.88 -14.71 -14.47
C LYS A 130 9.58 -15.79 -13.43
N ALA A 131 10.16 -15.70 -12.24
CA ALA A 131 9.90 -16.63 -11.14
C ALA A 131 8.44 -16.55 -10.66
N HIS A 132 7.88 -15.33 -10.54
CA HIS A 132 6.49 -15.10 -10.19
C HIS A 132 5.54 -15.77 -11.22
N ASN A 133 5.76 -15.50 -12.52
CA ASN A 133 4.94 -16.09 -13.59
C ASN A 133 5.07 -17.62 -13.65
N TYR A 134 6.27 -18.15 -13.42
CA TYR A 134 6.49 -19.59 -13.33
C TYR A 134 5.72 -20.21 -12.17
N TYR A 135 5.80 -19.58 -10.98
CA TYR A 135 5.04 -20.04 -9.83
C TYR A 135 3.53 -20.02 -10.08
N GLN A 136 3.01 -18.91 -10.62
CA GLN A 136 1.59 -18.77 -10.95
C GLN A 136 1.13 -19.86 -11.94
N LYS A 137 1.96 -20.14 -12.96
CA LYS A 137 1.66 -21.20 -13.96
C LYS A 137 1.64 -22.60 -13.35
N THR A 138 2.51 -22.88 -12.37
CA THR A 138 2.64 -24.22 -11.78
C THR A 138 1.69 -24.47 -10.62
N SER A 139 1.35 -23.42 -9.84
CA SER A 139 0.49 -23.53 -8.66
C SER A 139 -0.96 -23.09 -8.89
N GLY A 140 -1.25 -22.44 -10.04
CA GLY A 140 -2.58 -21.91 -10.36
C GLY A 140 -2.92 -20.59 -9.65
N GLU A 141 -2.03 -20.06 -8.81
CA GLU A 141 -2.24 -18.82 -8.05
C GLU A 141 -0.92 -18.05 -7.84
N THR A 142 -1.01 -16.75 -7.51
CA THR A 142 0.19 -15.96 -7.25
C THR A 142 0.85 -16.34 -5.91
N PRO A 143 2.16 -16.08 -5.73
CA PRO A 143 2.83 -16.29 -4.45
C PRO A 143 2.15 -15.55 -3.28
N PHE A 144 1.62 -14.35 -3.53
CA PHE A 144 0.89 -13.56 -2.54
C PHE A 144 -0.40 -14.27 -2.08
N VAL A 145 -1.21 -14.74 -3.03
CA VAL A 145 -2.45 -15.48 -2.74
C VAL A 145 -2.15 -16.75 -1.96
N SER A 146 -1.14 -17.52 -2.37
CA SER A 146 -0.72 -18.72 -1.67
C SER A 146 -0.27 -18.42 -0.24
N GLN A 147 0.44 -17.31 -0.02
CA GLN A 147 0.86 -16.89 1.33
C GLN A 147 -0.31 -16.57 2.26
N LEU A 148 -1.37 -15.97 1.74
CA LEU A 148 -2.58 -15.66 2.53
C LEU A 148 -3.38 -16.92 2.88
N LYS A 149 -3.44 -17.89 1.97
CA LYS A 149 -4.15 -19.16 2.16
C LYS A 149 -3.40 -20.19 3.00
N GLY A 150 -2.08 -20.01 3.17
CA GLY A 150 -1.18 -21.01 3.73
C GLY A 150 -0.31 -21.66 2.66
N LEU A 151 0.95 -21.94 3.02
CA LEU A 151 1.99 -22.42 2.08
C LEU A 151 2.29 -23.91 2.21
N GLU A 152 1.63 -24.63 3.11
CA GLU A 152 2.09 -25.94 3.60
C GLU A 152 2.29 -26.98 2.49
N GLU A 153 1.49 -26.97 1.46
CA GLU A 153 1.56 -27.94 0.35
C GLU A 153 1.93 -27.29 -1.00
N LYS A 154 2.49 -26.08 -0.99
CA LYS A 154 2.80 -25.36 -2.23
C LYS A 154 4.27 -25.50 -2.64
N PRO A 155 4.57 -25.58 -3.94
CA PRO A 155 5.94 -25.60 -4.42
C PRO A 155 6.70 -24.34 -3.95
N TYR A 156 7.97 -24.50 -3.64
CA TYR A 156 8.85 -23.40 -3.21
C TYR A 156 8.42 -22.63 -1.96
N HIS A 157 7.54 -23.21 -1.12
CA HIS A 157 7.00 -22.55 0.08
C HIS A 157 8.08 -21.96 0.99
N ASP A 158 9.21 -22.62 1.15
CA ASP A 158 10.33 -22.13 1.96
C ASP A 158 10.94 -20.83 1.42
N TYR A 159 11.11 -20.73 0.11
CA TYR A 159 11.62 -19.51 -0.52
C TYR A 159 10.64 -18.35 -0.38
N ILE A 160 9.35 -18.62 -0.60
CA ILE A 160 8.29 -17.61 -0.45
C ILE A 160 8.20 -17.14 1.00
N ARG A 161 8.24 -18.06 1.98
CA ARG A 161 8.20 -17.74 3.42
C ARG A 161 9.41 -16.91 3.86
N LYS A 162 10.60 -17.26 3.41
CA LYS A 162 11.84 -16.54 3.71
C LYS A 162 11.85 -15.15 3.05
N GLY A 163 11.44 -15.05 1.79
CA GLY A 163 11.28 -13.77 1.09
C GLY A 163 10.31 -12.85 1.82
N ARG A 164 9.12 -13.37 2.19
CA ARG A 164 8.14 -12.63 2.98
C ARG A 164 8.70 -12.13 4.31
N ALA A 165 9.48 -12.94 5.01
CA ALA A 165 10.07 -12.54 6.29
C ALA A 165 10.98 -11.31 6.13
N ILE A 166 11.76 -11.21 5.04
CA ILE A 166 12.60 -10.06 4.72
C ILE A 166 11.74 -8.83 4.39
N LEU A 167 10.69 -8.99 3.58
CA LEU A 167 9.79 -7.90 3.23
C LEU A 167 9.10 -7.34 4.49
N HIS A 168 8.61 -8.22 5.36
CA HIS A 168 7.97 -7.83 6.61
C HIS A 168 8.96 -7.12 7.55
N LEU A 169 10.22 -7.55 7.61
CA LEU A 169 11.25 -6.87 8.38
C LEU A 169 11.47 -5.44 7.88
N LYS A 170 11.56 -5.22 6.56
CA LYS A 170 11.70 -3.88 5.98
C LYS A 170 10.58 -2.94 6.42
N HIS A 171 9.32 -3.40 6.37
CA HIS A 171 8.16 -2.61 6.80
C HIS A 171 8.17 -2.32 8.30
N ARG A 172 8.56 -3.31 9.11
CA ARG A 172 8.63 -3.14 10.58
C ARG A 172 9.75 -2.19 10.98
N LEU A 173 10.91 -2.24 10.31
CA LEU A 173 12.00 -1.27 10.54
C LEU A 173 11.56 0.16 10.18
N ARG A 174 10.86 0.34 9.08
CA ARG A 174 10.28 1.66 8.74
C ARG A 174 9.34 2.16 9.82
N MET A 175 8.49 1.28 10.37
CA MET A 175 7.59 1.64 11.47
C MET A 175 8.35 2.02 12.74
N ILE A 176 9.38 1.28 13.12
CA ILE A 176 10.22 1.59 14.28
C ILE A 176 10.82 2.99 14.12
N LEU A 177 11.37 3.31 12.94
CA LEU A 177 11.94 4.63 12.67
C LEU A 177 10.89 5.74 12.69
N LEU A 178 9.70 5.51 12.11
CA LEU A 178 8.61 6.48 12.14
C LEU A 178 8.24 6.83 13.59
N TYR A 179 8.03 5.84 14.45
CA TYR A 179 7.70 6.10 15.86
C TYR A 179 8.87 6.70 16.64
N TYR A 180 10.10 6.25 16.42
CA TYR A 180 11.27 6.86 17.07
C TYR A 180 11.36 8.37 16.82
N TYR A 181 11.26 8.78 15.55
CA TYR A 181 11.30 10.21 15.22
C TYR A 181 10.03 10.96 15.64
N ALA A 182 8.87 10.30 15.61
CA ALA A 182 7.61 10.89 16.05
C ALA A 182 7.62 11.17 17.55
N GLU A 183 8.12 10.25 18.36
CA GLU A 183 8.26 10.42 19.81
C GLU A 183 9.28 11.53 20.14
N GLN A 184 10.43 11.53 19.47
CA GLN A 184 11.49 12.52 19.67
C GLN A 184 11.01 13.96 19.38
N GLU A 185 10.12 14.13 18.40
CA GLU A 185 9.61 15.44 17.96
C GLU A 185 8.16 15.70 18.41
N ASN A 186 7.60 14.90 19.32
CA ASN A 186 6.20 14.96 19.77
C ASN A 186 5.19 15.05 18.60
N ARG A 187 5.32 14.19 17.59
CA ARG A 187 4.46 14.15 16.41
C ARG A 187 3.54 12.92 16.44
N MET A 188 2.36 13.03 15.85
CA MET A 188 1.54 11.84 15.56
C MET A 188 2.01 11.17 14.26
N VAL A 189 2.00 9.85 14.24
CA VAL A 189 2.27 9.07 13.02
C VAL A 189 0.99 8.93 12.20
N ILE A 190 1.04 9.32 10.93
CA ILE A 190 -0.08 9.14 10.00
C ILE A 190 0.25 8.05 8.99
N GLY A 191 -0.59 7.02 8.96
CA GLY A 191 -0.48 5.89 8.03
C GLY A 191 -1.22 6.12 6.72
N CYS A 192 -0.84 5.39 5.69
CA CYS A 192 -1.30 5.60 4.32
C CYS A 192 -2.10 4.43 3.75
N THR A 193 -2.45 3.43 4.56
CA THR A 193 -3.20 2.26 4.10
C THR A 193 -4.62 2.64 3.71
N ASN A 194 -5.05 2.18 2.56
CA ASN A 194 -6.40 2.35 2.05
C ASN A 194 -7.30 1.13 2.35
N LYS A 195 -8.58 1.25 2.03
CA LYS A 195 -9.58 0.22 2.32
C LYS A 195 -9.35 -1.06 1.53
N THR A 196 -8.96 -0.95 0.26
CA THR A 196 -8.73 -2.10 -0.61
C THR A 196 -7.60 -2.95 -0.05
N GLU A 197 -6.44 -2.35 0.21
CA GLU A 197 -5.28 -3.02 0.80
C GLU A 197 -5.64 -3.72 2.11
N LYS A 198 -6.35 -3.03 3.01
CA LYS A 198 -6.81 -3.61 4.27
C LYS A 198 -7.71 -4.82 4.04
N GLN A 199 -8.67 -4.73 3.12
CA GLN A 199 -9.67 -5.77 2.91
C GLN A 199 -9.12 -7.02 2.22
N ILE A 200 -8.10 -6.88 1.36
CA ILE A 200 -7.47 -8.02 0.67
C ILE A 200 -6.23 -8.56 1.38
N GLY A 201 -5.84 -7.95 2.52
CA GLY A 201 -4.65 -8.37 3.28
C GLY A 201 -3.33 -7.92 2.67
N LEU A 202 -3.34 -6.90 1.80
CA LEU A 202 -2.12 -6.32 1.21
C LEU A 202 -1.50 -5.32 2.18
N PHE A 203 -1.04 -5.80 3.32
CA PHE A 203 -0.31 -5.05 4.33
C PHE A 203 0.57 -5.97 5.17
N VAL A 204 1.53 -5.39 5.86
CA VAL A 204 2.39 -6.12 6.80
C VAL A 204 1.91 -5.90 8.22
N LYS A 205 1.40 -6.96 8.88
CA LYS A 205 0.98 -6.88 10.28
C LYS A 205 2.10 -6.30 11.15
N TYR A 206 1.79 -5.25 11.90
CA TYR A 206 2.74 -4.46 12.71
C TYR A 206 3.82 -3.73 11.89
N GLY A 207 3.59 -3.49 10.61
CA GLY A 207 4.43 -2.65 9.74
C GLY A 207 3.89 -1.24 9.57
N CYS A 208 4.57 -0.43 8.78
CA CYS A 208 4.23 0.98 8.54
C CYS A 208 2.90 1.21 7.79
N ASP A 209 2.35 0.15 7.22
CA ASP A 209 1.05 0.09 6.56
C ASP A 209 -0.05 -0.52 7.44
N HIS A 210 0.25 -0.86 8.69
CA HIS A 210 -0.72 -1.46 9.62
C HIS A 210 -0.86 -0.67 10.93
N LEU A 211 0.22 -0.07 11.41
CA LEU A 211 0.26 0.71 12.65
C LEU A 211 0.43 2.20 12.34
N ALA A 212 -0.43 3.01 12.92
CA ALA A 212 -0.33 4.46 12.93
C ALA A 212 -1.30 5.02 13.97
N ASP A 213 -1.08 6.25 14.43
CA ASP A 213 -2.00 6.94 15.32
C ASP A 213 -3.29 7.34 14.58
N LEU A 214 -3.18 7.56 13.28
CA LEU A 214 -4.31 7.85 12.39
C LEU A 214 -4.07 7.28 10.99
N MET A 215 -5.10 6.71 10.39
CA MET A 215 -5.14 6.27 9.00
C MET A 215 -6.29 6.96 8.25
N PRO A 216 -6.08 8.17 7.71
CA PRO A 216 -7.17 9.03 7.23
C PRO A 216 -7.90 8.50 6.00
N ILE A 217 -7.25 7.64 5.20
CA ILE A 217 -7.81 7.08 3.96
C ILE A 217 -8.23 5.60 4.08
N ILE A 218 -8.23 5.05 5.30
CA ILE A 218 -8.55 3.63 5.56
C ILE A 218 -9.99 3.24 5.15
N GLY A 219 -10.87 4.21 5.00
CA GLY A 219 -12.25 4.03 4.55
C GLY A 219 -12.45 4.10 3.03
N LEU A 220 -11.43 4.49 2.27
CA LEU A 220 -11.52 4.73 0.83
C LEU A 220 -10.92 3.58 0.02
N TYR A 221 -11.61 3.19 -1.05
CA TYR A 221 -11.10 2.24 -2.03
C TYR A 221 -9.96 2.85 -2.86
N LYS A 222 -9.11 2.01 -3.45
CA LYS A 222 -7.97 2.47 -4.26
C LYS A 222 -8.41 3.37 -5.41
N THR A 223 -9.48 3.00 -6.11
CA THR A 223 -10.06 3.82 -7.19
C THR A 223 -10.57 5.17 -6.70
N GLN A 224 -11.06 5.27 -5.46
CA GLN A 224 -11.45 6.52 -4.83
C GLN A 224 -10.24 7.40 -4.46
N ILE A 225 -9.10 6.79 -4.12
CA ILE A 225 -7.84 7.53 -3.91
C ILE A 225 -7.40 8.22 -5.20
N TYR A 226 -7.56 7.58 -6.36
CA TYR A 226 -7.28 8.22 -7.65
C TYR A 226 -8.20 9.42 -7.92
N GLN A 227 -9.49 9.34 -7.55
CA GLN A 227 -10.42 10.47 -7.66
C GLN A 227 -9.96 11.64 -6.77
N LEU A 228 -9.56 11.36 -5.53
CA LEU A 228 -9.01 12.40 -4.63
C LEU A 228 -7.70 12.97 -5.16
N ALA A 229 -6.79 12.14 -5.63
CA ALA A 229 -5.49 12.58 -6.13
C ALA A 229 -5.62 13.55 -7.31
N SER A 230 -6.56 13.27 -8.22
CA SER A 230 -6.86 14.19 -9.34
C SER A 230 -7.42 15.52 -8.84
N HIS A 231 -8.32 15.50 -7.84
CA HIS A 231 -8.91 16.71 -7.28
C HIS A 231 -7.94 17.54 -6.43
N LEU A 232 -6.96 16.88 -5.80
CA LEU A 232 -5.89 17.50 -5.01
C LEU A 232 -4.71 17.98 -5.88
N GLU A 233 -4.81 17.80 -7.20
CA GLU A 233 -3.75 18.15 -8.15
C GLU A 233 -2.39 17.51 -7.83
N ILE A 234 -2.45 16.27 -7.33
CA ILE A 234 -1.22 15.47 -7.12
C ILE A 234 -0.50 15.32 -8.47
N PRO A 235 0.84 15.49 -8.52
CA PRO A 235 1.56 15.44 -9.78
C PRO A 235 1.26 14.19 -10.61
N THR A 236 0.95 14.38 -11.90
CA THR A 236 0.56 13.33 -12.85
C THR A 236 1.56 12.14 -12.85
N ARG A 237 2.87 12.43 -12.71
CA ARG A 237 3.90 11.39 -12.62
C ARG A 237 3.73 10.45 -11.41
N ILE A 238 3.05 10.90 -10.34
CA ILE A 238 2.71 10.07 -9.17
C ILE A 238 1.41 9.32 -9.43
N ILE A 239 0.39 9.99 -9.99
CA ILE A 239 -0.91 9.38 -10.28
C ILE A 239 -0.79 8.25 -11.31
N GLN A 240 -0.04 8.46 -12.39
CA GLN A 240 0.11 7.49 -13.48
C GLN A 240 1.08 6.35 -13.18
N LYS A 241 1.80 6.43 -12.06
CA LYS A 241 2.71 5.38 -11.64
C LYS A 241 1.91 4.15 -11.19
N GLN A 242 2.30 2.98 -11.69
CA GLN A 242 1.72 1.73 -11.21
C GLN A 242 1.96 1.57 -9.70
N PRO A 243 0.92 1.23 -8.92
CA PRO A 243 1.06 0.97 -7.49
C PRO A 243 2.08 -0.13 -7.26
N SER A 244 3.00 0.10 -6.36
CA SER A 244 4.05 -0.87 -6.02
C SER A 244 4.41 -0.73 -4.55
N PRO A 245 4.58 -1.84 -3.82
CA PRO A 245 5.03 -1.80 -2.44
C PRO A 245 6.52 -1.42 -2.32
N ASP A 246 7.22 -1.23 -3.48
CA ASP A 246 8.66 -0.94 -3.58
C ASP A 246 9.55 -1.92 -2.78
N LEU A 247 9.11 -3.18 -2.69
CA LEU A 247 9.75 -4.22 -1.90
C LEU A 247 10.57 -5.18 -2.76
N LEU A 248 10.12 -5.41 -3.99
CA LEU A 248 10.78 -6.27 -4.99
C LEU A 248 10.90 -5.48 -6.30
N PRO A 249 12.11 -5.34 -6.84
CA PRO A 249 12.32 -4.64 -8.10
C PRO A 249 11.46 -5.26 -9.22
N GLY A 250 10.73 -4.40 -9.95
CA GLY A 250 9.99 -4.81 -11.14
C GLY A 250 8.66 -5.53 -10.92
N LEU A 251 8.19 -5.67 -9.68
CA LEU A 251 6.85 -6.17 -9.37
C LEU A 251 5.98 -5.02 -8.84
N ASP A 252 4.86 -4.80 -9.50
CA ASP A 252 3.77 -3.93 -9.06
C ASP A 252 2.69 -4.74 -8.33
N ASP A 253 1.79 -4.04 -7.64
CA ASP A 253 0.75 -4.66 -6.83
C ASP A 253 -0.18 -5.53 -7.67
N GLU A 254 -0.64 -5.05 -8.82
CA GLU A 254 -1.58 -5.78 -9.68
C GLU A 254 -0.94 -7.04 -10.27
N THR A 255 0.35 -6.97 -10.64
CA THR A 255 1.11 -8.17 -11.02
C THR A 255 1.20 -9.16 -9.85
N MET A 256 1.46 -8.70 -8.63
CA MET A 256 1.54 -9.56 -7.44
C MET A 256 0.19 -10.20 -7.10
N LEU A 257 -0.89 -9.47 -7.27
CA LEU A 257 -2.26 -9.94 -7.02
C LEU A 257 -2.77 -10.82 -8.16
N GLY A 258 -2.36 -10.57 -9.40
CA GLY A 258 -2.91 -11.15 -10.63
C GLY A 258 -4.29 -10.59 -10.98
N ILE A 259 -4.71 -9.47 -10.36
CA ILE A 259 -6.03 -8.85 -10.48
C ILE A 259 -5.85 -7.33 -10.38
N SER A 260 -6.59 -6.55 -11.17
CA SER A 260 -6.56 -5.09 -11.14
C SER A 260 -7.27 -4.52 -9.90
N TYR A 261 -6.84 -3.34 -9.45
CA TYR A 261 -7.51 -2.64 -8.34
C TYR A 261 -8.97 -2.28 -8.68
N GLU A 262 -9.25 -1.98 -9.95
CA GLU A 262 -10.61 -1.69 -10.39
C GLU A 262 -11.54 -2.89 -10.21
N GLU A 263 -11.11 -4.09 -10.65
CA GLU A 263 -11.87 -5.33 -10.45
C GLU A 263 -12.06 -5.62 -8.96
N ILE A 264 -10.99 -5.47 -8.16
CA ILE A 264 -11.04 -5.72 -6.71
C ILE A 264 -12.07 -4.78 -6.06
N ASP A 265 -12.01 -3.49 -6.32
CA ASP A 265 -12.86 -2.50 -5.69
C ASP A 265 -14.35 -2.70 -6.07
N LEU A 266 -14.63 -3.01 -7.34
CA LEU A 266 -15.99 -3.33 -7.80
C LEU A 266 -16.55 -4.56 -7.07
N VAL A 267 -15.77 -5.62 -6.95
CA VAL A 267 -16.19 -6.83 -6.23
C VAL A 267 -16.41 -6.54 -4.74
N LEU A 268 -15.50 -5.80 -4.11
CA LEU A 268 -15.62 -5.43 -2.70
C LEU A 268 -16.86 -4.55 -2.44
N MET A 269 -17.16 -3.60 -3.32
CA MET A 269 -18.35 -2.76 -3.24
C MET A 269 -19.62 -3.58 -3.41
N ALA A 270 -19.65 -4.48 -4.39
CA ALA A 270 -20.79 -5.36 -4.63
C ALA A 270 -21.04 -6.30 -3.44
N ARG A 271 -19.99 -6.86 -2.86
CA ARG A 271 -20.07 -7.71 -1.65
C ARG A 271 -20.60 -6.94 -0.43
N LYS A 272 -20.16 -5.69 -0.25
CA LYS A 272 -20.70 -4.81 0.80
C LYS A 272 -22.21 -4.63 0.69
N ASN A 273 -22.75 -4.73 -0.54
CA ASN A 273 -24.19 -4.65 -0.80
C ASN A 273 -24.87 -6.04 -0.89
N ASN A 274 -24.23 -7.09 -0.36
CA ASN A 274 -24.73 -8.46 -0.25
C ASN A 274 -25.07 -9.14 -1.59
N LEU A 275 -24.40 -8.79 -2.67
CA LEU A 275 -24.55 -9.48 -3.95
C LEU A 275 -23.84 -10.84 -3.93
N SER A 276 -24.47 -11.87 -4.56
CA SER A 276 -23.83 -13.18 -4.74
C SER A 276 -22.70 -13.11 -5.78
N PRO A 277 -21.74 -14.01 -5.73
CA PRO A 277 -20.63 -14.07 -6.71
C PRO A 277 -21.13 -14.11 -8.15
N GLU A 278 -22.16 -14.90 -8.45
CA GLU A 278 -22.75 -15.05 -9.77
C GLU A 278 -23.37 -13.73 -10.25
N LYS A 279 -24.09 -13.03 -9.35
CA LYS A 279 -24.69 -11.73 -9.65
C LYS A 279 -23.61 -10.68 -9.87
N ILE A 280 -22.52 -10.70 -9.11
CA ILE A 280 -21.36 -9.81 -9.30
C ILE A 280 -20.75 -10.03 -10.66
N SER A 281 -20.42 -11.29 -11.01
CA SER A 281 -19.84 -11.65 -12.31
C SER A 281 -20.74 -11.19 -13.47
N LYS A 282 -22.06 -11.41 -13.36
CA LYS A 282 -23.04 -11.01 -14.37
C LYS A 282 -23.11 -9.49 -14.57
N ILE A 283 -23.10 -8.72 -13.48
CA ILE A 283 -23.23 -7.25 -13.53
C ILE A 283 -21.93 -6.61 -14.00
N THR A 284 -20.78 -7.07 -13.50
CA THR A 284 -19.48 -6.44 -13.76
C THR A 284 -18.78 -6.92 -15.01
N GLY A 285 -19.17 -8.11 -15.54
CA GLY A 285 -18.42 -8.80 -16.60
C GLY A 285 -17.12 -9.45 -16.12
N ILE A 286 -16.78 -9.33 -14.83
CA ILE A 286 -15.59 -9.95 -14.24
C ILE A 286 -15.82 -11.49 -14.20
N LYS A 287 -14.81 -12.25 -14.61
CA LYS A 287 -14.90 -13.73 -14.59
C LYS A 287 -15.21 -14.23 -13.18
N ILE A 288 -16.08 -15.23 -13.09
CA ILE A 288 -16.49 -15.80 -11.80
C ILE A 288 -15.30 -16.31 -10.97
N ASP A 289 -14.27 -16.85 -11.60
CA ASP A 289 -13.07 -17.31 -10.92
C ASP A 289 -12.30 -16.14 -10.29
N THR A 290 -12.24 -14.99 -10.96
CA THR A 290 -11.64 -13.74 -10.41
C THR A 290 -12.46 -13.24 -9.24
N VAL A 291 -13.79 -13.20 -9.34
CA VAL A 291 -14.69 -12.83 -8.23
C VAL A 291 -14.45 -13.72 -7.03
N ASN A 292 -14.42 -15.05 -7.22
CA ASN A 292 -14.18 -16.02 -6.16
C ASN A 292 -12.77 -15.85 -5.55
N SER A 293 -11.75 -15.56 -6.35
CA SER A 293 -10.39 -15.30 -5.88
C SER A 293 -10.34 -14.09 -4.96
N ILE A 294 -11.01 -12.99 -5.30
CA ILE A 294 -11.09 -11.79 -4.47
C ILE A 294 -11.83 -12.08 -3.15
N ILE A 295 -12.90 -12.87 -3.19
CA ILE A 295 -13.63 -13.27 -1.97
C ILE A 295 -12.74 -14.11 -1.06
N VAL A 296 -11.98 -15.04 -1.61
CA VAL A 296 -11.02 -15.85 -0.84
C VAL A 296 -9.94 -14.98 -0.19
N LEU A 297 -9.36 -14.02 -0.95
CA LEU A 297 -8.41 -13.04 -0.40
C LEU A 297 -9.02 -12.27 0.78
N THR A 298 -10.25 -11.78 0.62
CA THR A 298 -10.96 -11.04 1.67
C THR A 298 -11.18 -11.87 2.93
N ASN A 299 -11.53 -13.14 2.78
CA ASN A 299 -11.74 -14.04 3.91
C ASN A 299 -10.41 -14.39 4.61
N ALA A 300 -9.35 -14.63 3.85
CA ALA A 300 -8.01 -14.86 4.40
C ALA A 300 -7.47 -13.62 5.13
N ALA A 301 -7.72 -12.42 4.60
CA ALA A 301 -7.33 -11.16 5.23
C ALA A 301 -8.02 -10.94 6.59
N LYS A 302 -9.27 -11.39 6.76
CA LYS A 302 -9.97 -11.31 8.06
C LYS A 302 -9.24 -12.06 9.16
N SER A 303 -8.66 -13.22 8.88
CA SER A 303 -7.91 -14.00 9.87
C SER A 303 -6.61 -13.32 10.32
N ILE A 304 -6.03 -12.44 9.48
CA ILE A 304 -4.83 -11.66 9.82
C ILE A 304 -5.22 -10.42 10.64
N ASN A 305 -6.41 -9.87 10.39
CA ASN A 305 -6.93 -8.66 11.03
C ASN A 305 -7.57 -8.91 12.42
N VAL A 306 -7.67 -10.17 12.86
CA VAL A 306 -8.20 -10.49 14.21
C VAL A 306 -7.17 -10.02 15.24
N ASN A 307 -7.35 -8.79 15.66
CA ASN A 307 -7.24 -8.19 17.01
C ASN A 307 -7.57 -6.70 16.92
#